data_53c8e9d67fd380ef67fe57c6122bb046
#
_entry.id   53c8e9d67fd380ef67fe57c6122bb046
#
_cell.length_a   1.000
_cell.length_b   1.000
_cell.length_c   1.000
_cell.angle_alpha   90.00
_cell.angle_beta   90.00
_cell.angle_gamma   90.00
#
_symmetry.space_group_name_H-M   'P 1'
#
loop_
_entity.id
_entity.type
_entity.pdbx_description
1 polymer ?
#
loop_
_entity_poly.entity_id
_entity_poly.type
_entity_poly.pdbx_seq_one_letter_code
_entity_poly.pdbx_strand_id
1 'polypeptide(L)'
;MNKKMLFVFNPKAGKGKIKTNLLDIVDIFNKGGYEVIIYSTQKPKDAYEKAKEYESKVDLIVCSGGDGTLDEVVTGVMEKKSSIPIGYIPAGNQACDRTT
;
A
#
# COMPACT_ATOMS: atom_id res chain seq x y z
N MET A 1 -5.89 16.77 -14.13
CA MET A 1 -4.61 16.32 -13.62
C MET A 1 -4.81 15.09 -12.81
N ASN A 2 -3.96 14.15 -13.01
CA ASN A 2 -4.06 12.91 -12.27
C ASN A 2 -3.38 13.04 -10.93
N LYS A 3 -3.96 12.37 -9.95
CA LYS A 3 -3.30 12.22 -8.66
C LYS A 3 -2.40 11.01 -8.72
N LYS A 4 -1.40 10.98 -7.85
CA LYS A 4 -0.47 9.86 -7.80
C LYS A 4 -0.61 9.13 -6.50
N MET A 5 -0.48 7.80 -6.54
CA MET A 5 -0.46 7.02 -5.31
C MET A 5 0.65 6.00 -5.37
N LEU A 6 1.19 5.70 -4.20
CA LEU A 6 2.14 4.61 -4.04
C LEU A 6 1.40 3.43 -3.46
N PHE A 7 1.52 2.27 -4.10
CA PHE A 7 0.95 1.04 -3.58
C PHE A 7 2.10 0.13 -3.16
N VAL A 8 2.25 -0.05 -1.87
CA VAL A 8 3.32 -0.87 -1.29
C VAL A 8 2.70 -2.15 -0.79
N PHE A 9 3.23 -3.29 -1.18
CA PHE A 9 2.67 -4.54 -0.70
C PHE A 9 3.77 -5.55 -0.40
N ASN A 10 3.44 -6.46 0.52
CA ASN A 10 4.31 -7.57 0.84
C ASN A 10 3.84 -8.77 0.03
N PRO A 11 4.63 -9.25 -0.95
CA PRO A 11 4.15 -10.32 -1.83
C PRO A 11 3.96 -11.66 -1.14
N LYS A 12 4.50 -11.80 0.06
CA LYS A 12 4.38 -13.04 0.81
C LYS A 12 3.21 -13.04 1.78
N ALA A 13 2.63 -11.89 2.04
CA ALA A 13 1.54 -11.81 3.01
C ALA A 13 0.29 -12.46 2.44
N GLY A 14 -0.53 -13.02 3.32
CA GLY A 14 -1.79 -13.60 2.90
C GLY A 14 -1.61 -14.72 1.90
N LYS A 15 -0.52 -15.43 1.99
CA LYS A 15 -0.20 -16.55 1.09
C LYS A 15 -0.16 -16.11 -0.37
N GLY A 16 0.25 -14.88 -0.59
CA GLY A 16 0.41 -14.38 -1.95
C GLY A 16 -0.89 -13.96 -2.64
N LYS A 17 -1.97 -13.85 -1.90
CA LYS A 17 -3.25 -13.51 -2.53
C LYS A 17 -3.26 -12.13 -3.16
N ILE A 18 -2.43 -11.23 -2.68
CA ILE A 18 -2.38 -9.90 -3.27
C ILE A 18 -1.99 -9.97 -4.75
N LYS A 19 -1.18 -10.94 -5.14
CA LYS A 19 -0.77 -11.06 -6.53
C LYS A 19 -1.96 -11.35 -7.43
N THR A 20 -2.92 -12.12 -6.94
CA THR A 20 -4.10 -12.46 -7.72
C THR A 20 -4.98 -11.23 -7.94
N ASN A 21 -5.03 -10.35 -6.96
CA ASN A 21 -5.95 -9.21 -7.00
C ASN A 21 -5.29 -7.94 -7.47
N LEU A 22 -4.00 -7.96 -7.74
CA LEU A 22 -3.24 -6.73 -7.99
C LEU A 22 -3.79 -5.96 -9.19
N LEU A 23 -4.08 -6.65 -10.28
CA LEU A 23 -4.57 -5.95 -11.46
C LEU A 23 -5.91 -5.29 -11.22
N ASP A 24 -6.78 -5.94 -10.45
CA ASP A 24 -8.07 -5.34 -10.12
C ASP A 24 -7.90 -4.09 -9.27
N ILE A 25 -6.98 -4.14 -8.33
CA ILE A 25 -6.72 -3.00 -7.45
C ILE A 25 -6.19 -1.83 -8.27
N VAL A 26 -5.25 -2.09 -9.16
CA VAL A 26 -4.69 -1.05 -10.02
C VAL A 26 -5.78 -0.43 -10.89
N ASP A 27 -6.64 -1.28 -11.46
CA ASP A 27 -7.70 -0.80 -12.33
C ASP A 27 -8.68 0.11 -11.58
N ILE A 28 -9.04 -0.28 -10.36
CA ILE A 28 -9.95 0.52 -9.56
C ILE A 28 -9.38 1.90 -9.29
N PHE A 29 -8.10 1.96 -8.90
CA PHE A 29 -7.50 3.25 -8.59
C PHE A 29 -7.26 4.07 -9.85
N ASN A 30 -6.92 3.43 -10.97
CA ASN A 30 -6.78 4.17 -12.22
C ASN A 30 -8.12 4.79 -12.64
N LYS A 31 -9.21 4.06 -12.46
CA LYS A 31 -10.53 4.61 -12.78
C LYS A 31 -10.89 5.78 -11.87
N GLY A 32 -10.34 5.80 -10.67
CA GLY A 32 -10.55 6.92 -9.76
C GLY A 32 -9.65 8.11 -10.00
N GLY A 33 -8.83 8.07 -11.04
CA GLY A 33 -7.98 9.20 -11.36
C GLY A 33 -6.58 9.14 -10.78
N TYR A 34 -6.17 7.99 -10.27
CA TYR A 34 -4.83 7.85 -9.69
C TYR A 34 -3.88 7.18 -10.66
N GLU A 35 -2.69 7.73 -10.73
CA GLU A 35 -1.56 7.07 -11.37
C GLU A 35 -0.90 6.22 -10.28
N VAL A 36 -0.82 4.91 -10.48
CA VAL A 36 -0.40 3.99 -9.43
C VAL A 36 1.06 3.61 -9.61
N ILE A 37 1.86 3.86 -8.58
CA ILE A 37 3.25 3.43 -8.53
C ILE A 37 3.28 2.23 -7.61
N ILE A 38 3.74 1.08 -8.10
CA ILE A 38 3.65 -0.18 -7.38
C ILE A 38 5.03 -0.56 -6.87
N TYR A 39 5.11 -0.94 -5.61
CA TYR A 39 6.36 -1.42 -5.04
C TYR A 39 6.12 -2.70 -4.23
N SER A 40 6.84 -3.75 -4.60
CA SER A 40 6.80 -5.02 -3.89
C SER A 40 7.94 -5.05 -2.90
N THR A 41 7.65 -5.21 -1.61
CA THR A 41 8.72 -5.16 -0.61
C THR A 41 9.66 -6.34 -0.75
N GLN A 42 10.95 -6.11 -0.56
CA GLN A 42 11.98 -7.11 -0.77
C GLN A 42 12.66 -7.54 0.53
N LYS A 43 12.53 -6.75 1.57
CA LYS A 43 13.23 -7.03 2.83
C LYS A 43 12.57 -6.26 3.95
N PRO A 44 12.89 -6.56 5.20
CA PRO A 44 12.35 -5.81 6.32
C PRO A 44 12.67 -4.32 6.21
N LYS A 45 11.73 -3.51 6.62
CA LYS A 45 11.81 -2.04 6.60
C LYS A 45 11.70 -1.42 5.21
N ASP A 46 11.48 -2.22 4.19
CA ASP A 46 11.32 -1.68 2.85
C ASP A 46 10.11 -0.75 2.75
N ALA A 47 9.00 -1.14 3.35
CA ALA A 47 7.80 -0.29 3.31
C ALA A 47 8.03 1.02 4.05
N TYR A 48 8.76 0.98 5.15
CA TYR A 48 9.12 2.15 5.90
C TYR A 48 9.96 3.12 5.04
N GLU A 49 10.98 2.60 4.38
CA GLU A 49 11.84 3.44 3.55
C GLU A 49 11.08 4.03 2.38
N LYS A 50 10.23 3.22 1.75
CA LYS A 50 9.47 3.71 0.61
C LYS A 50 8.46 4.77 1.02
N ALA A 51 7.83 4.61 2.16
CA ALA A 51 6.89 5.61 2.65
C ALA A 51 7.61 6.94 2.89
N LYS A 52 8.79 6.89 3.47
CA LYS A 52 9.57 8.11 3.69
C LYS A 52 9.99 8.76 2.37
N GLU A 53 10.35 7.93 1.40
CA GLU A 53 10.82 8.45 0.13
C GLU A 53 9.69 9.11 -0.66
N TYR A 54 8.49 8.55 -0.61
CA TYR A 54 7.41 8.97 -1.50
C TYR A 54 6.37 9.87 -0.87
N GLU A 55 6.42 10.11 0.44
CA GLU A 55 5.34 10.87 1.09
C GLU A 55 5.14 12.27 0.52
N SER A 56 6.18 12.87 -0.04
CA SER A 56 6.07 14.18 -0.66
C SER A 56 5.92 14.11 -2.16
N LYS A 57 5.90 12.93 -2.73
CA LYS A 57 5.85 12.75 -4.19
C LYS A 57 4.50 12.23 -4.68
N VAL A 58 3.67 11.76 -3.78
CA VAL A 58 2.38 11.19 -4.14
C VAL A 58 1.30 11.81 -3.28
N ASP A 59 0.06 11.59 -3.68
CA ASP A 59 -1.11 12.16 -2.98
C ASP A 59 -1.73 11.16 -2.00
N LEU A 60 -1.37 9.91 -2.12
CA LEU A 60 -1.95 8.85 -1.30
C LEU A 60 -0.97 7.69 -1.24
N ILE A 61 -0.83 7.07 -0.07
CA ILE A 61 -0.08 5.82 0.04
C ILE A 61 -1.06 4.74 0.45
N VAL A 62 -1.10 3.65 -0.31
CA VAL A 62 -1.92 2.50 0.03
C VAL A 62 -0.96 1.33 0.28
N CYS A 63 -1.18 0.60 1.35
CA CYS A 63 -0.35 -0.55 1.63
C CYS A 63 -1.19 -1.80 1.79
N SER A 64 -0.59 -2.93 1.51
CA SER A 64 -1.24 -4.21 1.68
C SER A 64 -0.21 -5.20 2.22
N GLY A 65 -0.60 -5.96 3.21
CA GLY A 65 0.30 -6.90 3.84
C GLY A 65 -0.22 -7.22 5.21
N GLY A 66 0.67 -7.69 6.06
CA GLY A 66 0.31 -7.90 7.44
C GLY A 66 0.46 -6.61 8.24
N ASP A 67 0.27 -6.73 9.52
CA ASP A 67 0.36 -5.58 10.43
C ASP A 67 1.71 -4.90 10.35
N GLY A 68 2.76 -5.67 10.10
CA GLY A 68 4.10 -5.11 10.00
C GLY A 68 4.25 -4.14 8.84
N THR A 69 3.63 -4.44 7.70
CA THR A 69 3.72 -3.55 6.54
C THR A 69 3.01 -2.23 6.84
N LEU A 70 1.83 -2.29 7.41
CA LEU A 70 1.10 -1.07 7.77
C LEU A 70 1.89 -0.25 8.78
N ASP A 71 2.44 -0.91 9.79
CA ASP A 71 3.20 -0.24 10.83
C ASP A 71 4.41 0.48 10.25
N GLU A 72 5.11 -0.16 9.32
CA GLU A 72 6.26 0.46 8.67
C GLU A 72 5.86 1.70 7.88
N VAL A 73 4.78 1.63 7.15
CA VAL A 73 4.32 2.77 6.35
C VAL A 73 3.93 3.92 7.27
N VAL A 74 3.16 3.63 8.32
CA VAL A 74 2.72 4.67 9.25
C VAL A 74 3.93 5.32 9.93
N THR A 75 4.88 4.51 10.37
CA THR A 75 6.06 5.03 11.04
C THR A 75 6.87 5.95 10.11
N GLY A 76 7.05 5.50 8.85
CA GLY A 76 7.81 6.32 7.90
C GLY A 76 7.15 7.66 7.63
N VAL A 77 5.84 7.65 7.46
CA VAL A 77 5.09 8.88 7.19
C VAL A 77 5.15 9.80 8.41
N MET A 78 5.01 9.25 9.61
CA MET A 78 5.04 10.05 10.83
C MET A 78 6.41 10.68 11.08
N GLU A 79 7.48 9.97 10.75
CA GLU A 79 8.81 10.53 10.91
C GLU A 79 9.05 11.73 10.02
N LYS A 80 8.37 11.77 8.88
CA LYS A 80 8.46 12.92 7.98
C LYS A 80 7.45 14.01 8.35
N LYS A 81 6.66 13.78 9.39
CA LYS A 81 5.62 14.71 9.81
C LYS A 81 4.65 15.04 8.70
N SER A 82 4.40 14.06 7.86
CA SER A 82 3.52 14.23 6.71
C SER A 82 2.08 13.97 7.11
N SER A 83 1.15 14.67 6.50
CA SER A 83 -0.26 14.43 6.70
C SER A 83 -0.88 13.65 5.54
N ILE A 84 -0.05 13.03 4.72
CA ILE A 84 -0.56 12.30 3.58
C ILE A 84 -1.50 11.17 4.03
N PRO A 85 -2.62 10.97 3.36
CA PRO A 85 -3.52 9.90 3.73
C PRO A 85 -2.92 8.52 3.44
N ILE A 86 -3.24 7.55 4.29
CA ILE A 86 -2.76 6.19 4.15
C ILE A 86 -3.97 5.27 4.07
N GLY A 87 -4.03 4.45 3.03
CA GLY A 87 -5.05 3.44 2.89
C GLY A 87 -4.45 2.07 3.18
N TYR A 88 -5.27 1.14 3.58
CA TYR A 88 -4.81 -0.20 3.90
C TYR A 88 -5.76 -1.23 3.30
N ILE A 89 -5.19 -2.19 2.56
CA ILE A 89 -5.94 -3.30 2.02
C ILE A 89 -5.40 -4.56 2.68
N PRO A 90 -6.17 -5.23 3.51
CA PRO A 90 -5.68 -6.43 4.18
C PRO A 90 -5.28 -7.49 3.16
N ALA A 91 -4.12 -8.09 3.38
CA ALA A 91 -3.65 -9.13 2.48
C ALA A 91 -4.25 -10.47 2.83
N GLY A 92 -4.71 -10.64 4.01
CA GLY A 92 -5.26 -11.90 4.44
C GLY A 92 -6.63 -12.14 3.86
N ASN A 93 -7.10 -13.30 4.05
CA ASN A 93 -8.37 -13.65 3.52
C ASN A 93 -9.49 -13.47 4.49
N GLN A 94 -9.20 -13.15 5.73
CA GLN A 94 -10.23 -13.08 6.68
C GLN A 94 -11.17 -11.99 6.42
N ALA A 95 -10.69 -10.88 5.91
CA ALA A 95 -11.55 -9.77 5.65
C ALA A 95 -12.62 -10.14 4.66
N CYS A 96 -12.27 -10.96 3.73
CA CYS A 96 -13.20 -11.36 2.76
C CYS A 96 -14.17 -12.29 3.29
N ASP A 97 -13.73 -13.07 4.16
CA ASP A 97 -14.57 -14.07 4.62
C ASP A 97 -15.68 -13.59 5.37
N ARG A 98 -15.45 -12.76 6.02
CA ARG A 98 -16.42 -12.39 6.76
C ARG A 98 -17.31 -11.73 6.30
N THR A 99 -17.38 -11.50 5.69
CA THR A 99 -18.24 -10.78 5.33
C THR A 99 -19.14 -11.07 4.94
N THR A 100 -18.96 -11.61 5.04
CA THR A 100 -19.55 -11.94 4.78
C THR A 100 -20.00 -12.00 4.52
#